data_9fa1004e7a9e41b7966d2a1a1d611993
#
_entry.id   9fa1004e7a9e41b7966d2a1a1d611993
#
_cell.length_a   1.000
_cell.length_b   1.000
_cell.length_c   1.000
_cell.angle_alpha   90.00
_cell.angle_beta   90.00
_cell.angle_gamma   90.00
#
_symmetry.space_group_name_H-M   'P 1'
#
loop_
_entity.id
_entity.type
_entity.pdbx_description
1 polymer ?
#
loop_
_entity_poly.entity_id
_entity_poly.type
_entity_poly.pdbx_seq_one_letter_code
_entity_poly.pdbx_strand_id
1 'polypeptide(L)'
;MSFLKKRNRVPLILGKGGFGRQLAEWLLDEGWGRAEFLDDAAPNCVGKLRDYTDPALLRKGRPAFAAIGNNVLRVELLQKLAAVGYATPVFISRAASVSPGVSLAMGCVVLPQAYVGANVQAGVGCIINGGAVVDHDAVLGNGVHVAPGGIVKAGAVLPDFTKVESGQVVVSPWQK
;
A
#
# COMPACT_ATOMS: atom_id res chain seq x y z
N MET A 1 5.39 -1.47 -18.26
CA MET A 1 6.72 -1.04 -17.73
C MET A 1 7.60 -2.29 -17.65
N SER A 2 8.73 -2.34 -18.38
CA SER A 2 9.51 -3.57 -18.58
C SER A 2 10.06 -4.15 -17.26
N PHE A 3 9.97 -5.46 -17.08
CA PHE A 3 10.47 -6.27 -15.96
C PHE A 3 11.95 -5.99 -15.60
N LEU A 4 12.76 -5.63 -16.59
CA LEU A 4 14.19 -5.35 -16.43
C LEU A 4 14.51 -4.05 -15.66
N LYS A 5 13.59 -3.09 -15.57
CA LYS A 5 13.81 -1.81 -14.86
C LYS A 5 13.58 -1.87 -13.34
N LYS A 6 12.95 -2.93 -12.82
CA LYS A 6 12.68 -3.07 -11.37
C LYS A 6 13.90 -3.59 -10.57
N ARG A 7 14.75 -4.43 -11.18
CA ARG A 7 15.84 -5.15 -10.49
C ARG A 7 16.92 -4.29 -9.80
N ASN A 8 17.01 -2.98 -10.11
CA ASN A 8 18.03 -2.09 -9.53
C ASN A 8 17.45 -0.99 -8.61
N ARG A 9 16.18 -1.05 -8.26
CA ARG A 9 15.57 -0.03 -7.41
C ARG A 9 15.47 -0.53 -5.97
N VAL A 10 16.32 -0.01 -5.10
CA VAL A 10 16.27 -0.22 -3.65
C VAL A 10 15.14 0.66 -3.10
N PRO A 11 14.00 0.09 -2.68
CA PRO A 11 12.90 0.86 -2.12
C PRO A 11 13.24 1.35 -0.70
N LEU A 12 12.71 2.51 -0.33
CA LEU A 12 12.69 2.99 1.04
C LEU A 12 11.31 2.64 1.64
N ILE A 13 11.30 2.03 2.82
CA ILE A 13 10.06 1.71 3.53
C ILE A 13 10.04 2.45 4.87
N LEU A 14 9.04 3.27 5.08
CA LEU A 14 8.75 3.93 6.34
C LEU A 14 7.90 3.00 7.19
N GLY A 15 8.45 2.55 8.32
CA GLY A 15 7.88 1.55 9.21
C GLY A 15 8.44 0.14 8.98
N LYS A 16 9.13 -0.41 9.99
CA LYS A 16 9.71 -1.77 10.00
C LYS A 16 8.95 -2.71 10.94
N GLY A 17 7.67 -2.43 11.20
CA GLY A 17 6.74 -3.32 11.88
C GLY A 17 6.47 -4.60 11.06
N GLY A 18 5.53 -5.43 11.53
CA GLY A 18 5.17 -6.69 10.83
C GLY A 18 4.81 -6.47 9.36
N PHE A 19 3.96 -5.47 9.09
CA PHE A 19 3.54 -5.15 7.72
C PHE A 19 4.70 -4.65 6.85
N GLY A 20 5.58 -3.80 7.40
CA GLY A 20 6.73 -3.30 6.64
C GLY A 20 7.71 -4.40 6.24
N ARG A 21 7.99 -5.35 7.14
CA ARG A 21 8.82 -6.53 6.84
C ARG A 21 8.17 -7.40 5.78
N GLN A 22 6.89 -7.67 5.92
CA GLN A 22 6.13 -8.47 4.94
C GLN A 22 6.15 -7.82 3.55
N LEU A 23 5.91 -6.50 3.46
CA LEU A 23 5.97 -5.78 2.19
C LEU A 23 7.36 -5.85 1.55
N ALA A 24 8.42 -5.75 2.36
CA ALA A 24 9.79 -5.86 1.86
C ALA A 24 10.09 -7.23 1.26
N GLU A 25 9.58 -8.31 1.85
CA GLU A 25 9.72 -9.67 1.32
C GLU A 25 9.00 -9.81 -0.03
N TRP A 26 7.76 -9.32 -0.14
CA TRP A 26 7.02 -9.35 -1.40
C TRP A 26 7.67 -8.49 -2.48
N LEU A 27 8.18 -7.31 -2.13
CA LEU A 27 8.93 -6.48 -3.07
C LEU A 27 10.16 -7.22 -3.60
N LEU A 28 10.91 -7.88 -2.71
CA LEU A 28 12.10 -8.64 -3.09
C LEU A 28 11.75 -9.83 -4.00
N ASP A 29 10.72 -10.60 -3.66
CA ASP A 29 10.22 -11.72 -4.48
C ASP A 29 9.78 -11.26 -5.87
N GLU A 30 9.23 -10.07 -5.96
CA GLU A 30 8.82 -9.45 -7.23
C GLU A 30 9.97 -8.77 -8.01
N GLY A 31 11.21 -8.97 -7.56
CA GLY A 31 12.41 -8.52 -8.26
C GLY A 31 12.81 -7.07 -7.98
N TRP A 32 12.35 -6.48 -6.88
CA TRP A 32 12.90 -5.23 -6.38
C TRP A 32 14.23 -5.49 -5.65
N GLY A 33 15.02 -4.43 -5.42
CA GLY A 33 16.19 -4.51 -4.55
C GLY A 33 15.79 -4.70 -3.08
N ARG A 34 16.74 -5.14 -2.24
CA ARG A 34 16.52 -5.24 -0.79
C ARG A 34 16.14 -3.87 -0.22
N ALA A 35 14.99 -3.79 0.43
CA ALA A 35 14.48 -2.54 1.00
C ALA A 35 15.37 -2.00 2.12
N GLU A 36 15.49 -0.68 2.18
CA GLU A 36 15.99 0.06 3.34
C GLU A 36 14.81 0.59 4.15
N PHE A 37 14.99 0.71 5.47
CA PHE A 37 13.90 1.09 6.37
C PHE A 37 14.22 2.38 7.14
N LEU A 38 13.18 3.19 7.33
CA LEU A 38 13.13 4.23 8.35
C LEU A 38 12.11 3.82 9.42
N ASP A 39 12.55 3.83 10.69
CA ASP A 39 11.67 3.47 11.81
C ASP A 39 12.20 4.07 13.11
N ASP A 40 11.29 4.53 13.98
CA ASP A 40 11.71 5.21 15.21
C ASP A 40 12.18 4.25 16.31
N ALA A 41 11.74 2.98 16.27
CA ALA A 41 11.98 1.99 17.31
C ALA A 41 12.73 0.74 16.82
N ALA A 42 12.48 0.29 15.59
CA ALA A 42 13.04 -0.96 15.11
C ALA A 42 14.56 -0.88 14.88
N PRO A 43 15.33 -1.94 15.18
CA PRO A 43 16.77 -1.97 14.95
C PRO A 43 17.11 -2.15 13.45
N ASN A 44 18.36 -1.84 13.11
CA ASN A 44 18.91 -2.01 11.76
C ASN A 44 18.07 -1.27 10.69
N CYS A 45 17.76 -0.01 10.97
CA CYS A 45 17.19 0.94 10.01
C CYS A 45 18.25 1.93 9.58
N VAL A 46 18.09 2.53 8.41
CA VAL A 46 19.01 3.57 7.90
C VAL A 46 18.76 4.95 8.55
N GLY A 47 17.70 5.08 9.34
CA GLY A 47 17.36 6.29 10.07
C GLY A 47 15.98 6.19 10.73
N LYS A 48 15.51 7.32 11.25
CA LYS A 48 14.19 7.51 11.87
C LYS A 48 13.15 7.88 10.81
N LEU A 49 11.86 7.80 11.13
CA LEU A 49 10.79 8.17 10.18
C LEU A 49 10.98 9.56 9.59
N ARG A 50 11.42 10.55 10.41
CA ARG A 50 11.66 11.95 9.99
C ARG A 50 12.82 12.13 9.00
N ASP A 51 13.74 11.17 8.93
CA ASP A 51 14.98 11.30 8.14
C ASP A 51 14.76 11.06 6.63
N TYR A 52 13.52 10.94 6.18
CA TYR A 52 13.19 10.81 4.75
C TYR A 52 13.66 12.02 3.91
N THR A 53 13.95 13.17 4.53
CA THR A 53 14.50 14.35 3.88
C THR A 53 16.04 14.39 3.86
N ASP A 54 16.71 13.43 4.49
CA ASP A 54 18.19 13.35 4.50
C ASP A 54 18.71 13.23 3.06
N PRO A 55 19.58 14.15 2.60
CA PRO A 55 20.18 14.10 1.25
C PRO A 55 20.88 12.78 0.94
N ALA A 56 21.40 12.07 1.95
CA ALA A 56 22.03 10.76 1.77
C ALA A 56 21.02 9.67 1.36
N LEU A 57 19.77 9.82 1.79
CA LEU A 57 18.67 8.88 1.51
C LEU A 57 17.82 9.33 0.32
N LEU A 58 17.67 10.65 0.14
CA LEU A 58 16.84 11.26 -0.89
C LEU A 58 17.49 11.14 -2.27
N ARG A 59 16.99 10.21 -3.07
CA ARG A 59 17.34 10.08 -4.49
C ARG A 59 16.08 10.32 -5.31
N LYS A 60 16.06 11.39 -6.10
CA LYS A 60 14.90 11.76 -6.93
C LYS A 60 14.33 10.55 -7.70
N GLY A 61 13.04 10.30 -7.53
CA GLY A 61 12.37 9.16 -8.14
C GLY A 61 12.68 7.81 -7.49
N ARG A 62 13.39 7.76 -6.35
CA ARG A 62 13.53 6.54 -5.55
C ARG A 62 12.15 6.07 -5.11
N PRO A 63 11.81 4.80 -5.28
CA PRO A 63 10.53 4.29 -4.79
C PRO A 63 10.50 4.28 -3.27
N ALA A 64 9.41 4.78 -2.68
CA ALA A 64 9.19 4.78 -1.26
C ALA A 64 7.77 4.32 -0.93
N PHE A 65 7.63 3.60 0.19
CA PHE A 65 6.38 3.06 0.70
C PHE A 65 6.21 3.46 2.17
N ALA A 66 4.99 3.77 2.58
CA ALA A 66 4.66 3.95 3.98
C ALA A 66 3.95 2.69 4.50
N ALA A 67 4.64 1.89 5.31
CA ALA A 67 4.13 0.63 5.87
C ALA A 67 3.71 0.80 7.33
N ILE A 68 2.88 1.80 7.59
CA ILE A 68 2.39 2.20 8.90
C ILE A 68 0.95 1.74 9.09
N GLY A 69 0.66 1.10 10.24
CA GLY A 69 -0.68 0.62 10.57
C GLY A 69 -1.69 1.72 10.87
N ASN A 70 -1.24 2.90 11.30
CA ASN A 70 -2.10 4.07 11.44
C ASN A 70 -2.42 4.64 10.06
N ASN A 71 -3.69 4.60 9.68
CA ASN A 71 -4.16 4.97 8.35
C ASN A 71 -3.92 6.44 8.02
N VAL A 72 -4.11 7.34 9.00
CA VAL A 72 -3.90 8.80 8.84
C VAL A 72 -2.42 9.07 8.61
N LEU A 73 -1.56 8.59 9.53
CA LEU A 73 -0.12 8.79 9.43
C LEU A 73 0.46 8.20 8.13
N ARG A 74 -0.06 7.07 7.67
CA ARG A 74 0.36 6.46 6.41
C ARG A 74 0.14 7.39 5.22
N VAL A 75 -1.05 7.97 5.12
CA VAL A 75 -1.39 8.92 4.02
C VAL A 75 -0.54 10.18 4.11
N GLU A 76 -0.39 10.77 5.31
CA GLU A 76 0.47 11.94 5.52
C GLU A 76 1.92 11.68 5.08
N LEU A 77 2.50 10.54 5.45
CA LEU A 77 3.86 10.18 5.06
C LEU A 77 4.00 9.99 3.55
N LEU A 78 3.02 9.37 2.88
CA LEU A 78 3.03 9.23 1.42
C LEU A 78 3.00 10.59 0.72
N GLN A 79 2.18 11.52 1.20
CA GLN A 79 2.12 12.89 0.67
C GLN A 79 3.45 13.64 0.87
N LYS A 80 4.04 13.53 2.06
CA LYS A 80 5.36 14.13 2.38
C LYS A 80 6.47 13.55 1.50
N LEU A 81 6.49 12.22 1.32
CA LEU A 81 7.45 11.55 0.44
C LEU A 81 7.33 12.04 -1.01
N ALA A 82 6.11 12.13 -1.54
CA ALA A 82 5.86 12.63 -2.89
C ALA A 82 6.30 14.10 -3.04
N ALA A 83 6.02 14.94 -2.04
CA ALA A 83 6.38 16.36 -2.06
C ALA A 83 7.90 16.61 -2.12
N VAL A 84 8.72 15.74 -1.52
CA VAL A 84 10.19 15.86 -1.57
C VAL A 84 10.82 15.10 -2.74
N GLY A 85 10.03 14.44 -3.59
CA GLY A 85 10.50 13.86 -4.86
C GLY A 85 10.72 12.36 -4.88
N TYR A 86 10.28 11.60 -3.85
CA TYR A 86 10.19 10.14 -3.96
C TYR A 86 9.08 9.74 -4.93
N ALA A 87 9.27 8.63 -5.62
CA ALA A 87 8.16 7.95 -6.26
C ALA A 87 7.38 7.15 -5.20
N THR A 88 6.05 7.32 -5.15
CA THR A 88 5.17 6.55 -4.27
C THR A 88 4.31 5.59 -5.11
N PRO A 89 4.91 4.51 -5.63
CA PRO A 89 4.23 3.65 -6.58
C PRO A 89 3.12 2.84 -5.93
N VAL A 90 2.18 2.40 -6.75
CA VAL A 90 1.26 1.32 -6.40
C VAL A 90 2.04 0.00 -6.43
N PHE A 91 1.86 -0.82 -5.40
CA PHE A 91 2.32 -2.21 -5.39
C PHE A 91 1.12 -3.14 -5.59
N ILE A 92 1.18 -3.99 -6.60
CA ILE A 92 0.21 -5.06 -6.83
C ILE A 92 1.02 -6.35 -6.93
N SER A 93 0.77 -7.28 -6.00
CA SER A 93 1.38 -8.61 -6.07
C SER A 93 0.92 -9.35 -7.31
N ARG A 94 1.84 -10.08 -7.95
CA ARG A 94 1.52 -10.98 -9.07
C ARG A 94 0.51 -12.07 -8.71
N ALA A 95 0.41 -12.40 -7.43
CA ALA A 95 -0.56 -13.37 -6.92
C ALA A 95 -1.91 -12.74 -6.54
N ALA A 96 -2.11 -11.44 -6.76
CA ALA A 96 -3.41 -10.79 -6.63
C ALA A 96 -4.19 -10.82 -7.95
N SER A 97 -5.50 -10.86 -7.86
CA SER A 97 -6.41 -10.74 -9.00
C SER A 97 -7.03 -9.35 -9.02
N VAL A 98 -6.59 -8.51 -9.95
CA VAL A 98 -7.06 -7.12 -10.08
C VAL A 98 -7.63 -6.91 -11.49
N SER A 99 -8.89 -6.48 -11.56
CA SER A 99 -9.56 -6.22 -12.84
C SER A 99 -8.94 -5.03 -13.58
N PRO A 100 -8.88 -5.05 -14.93
CA PRO A 100 -8.20 -4.00 -15.71
C PRO A 100 -8.73 -2.58 -15.50
N GLY A 101 -10.03 -2.43 -15.18
CA GLY A 101 -10.69 -1.12 -14.98
C GLY A 101 -10.53 -0.55 -13.56
N VAL A 102 -9.71 -1.15 -12.70
CA VAL A 102 -9.46 -0.67 -11.33
C VAL A 102 -8.59 0.57 -11.34
N SER A 103 -8.97 1.58 -10.54
CA SER A 103 -8.20 2.80 -10.29
C SER A 103 -7.61 2.78 -8.89
N LEU A 104 -6.29 2.74 -8.77
CA LEU A 104 -5.56 2.80 -7.51
C LEU A 104 -4.70 4.06 -7.46
N ALA A 105 -4.93 4.91 -6.47
CA ALA A 105 -4.11 6.10 -6.27
C ALA A 105 -2.71 5.74 -5.72
N MET A 106 -1.83 6.74 -5.62
CA MET A 106 -0.44 6.55 -5.19
C MET A 106 -0.34 5.83 -3.84
N GLY A 107 0.70 5.01 -3.69
CA GLY A 107 1.02 4.33 -2.45
C GLY A 107 0.06 3.21 -2.04
N CYS A 108 -0.91 2.85 -2.89
CA CYS A 108 -1.75 1.68 -2.65
C CYS A 108 -0.93 0.38 -2.68
N VAL A 109 -1.30 -0.56 -1.82
CA VAL A 109 -0.68 -1.88 -1.73
C VAL A 109 -1.76 -2.95 -1.84
N VAL A 110 -1.63 -3.83 -2.83
CA VAL A 110 -2.49 -5.00 -3.03
C VAL A 110 -1.64 -6.26 -2.84
N LEU A 111 -1.93 -7.01 -1.78
CA LEU A 111 -1.14 -8.17 -1.36
C LEU A 111 -1.60 -9.47 -2.03
N PRO A 112 -0.83 -10.56 -1.90
CA PRO A 112 -1.16 -11.84 -2.53
C PRO A 112 -2.56 -12.35 -2.21
N GLN A 113 -3.18 -13.00 -3.19
CA GLN A 113 -4.53 -13.58 -3.11
C GLN A 113 -5.66 -12.56 -2.87
N ALA A 114 -5.37 -11.25 -2.84
CA ALA A 114 -6.43 -10.25 -2.83
C ALA A 114 -7.16 -10.24 -4.18
N TYR A 115 -8.48 -10.04 -4.14
CA TYR A 115 -9.32 -9.82 -5.30
C TYR A 115 -9.81 -8.37 -5.33
N VAL A 116 -9.68 -7.72 -6.48
CA VAL A 116 -10.19 -6.36 -6.69
C VAL A 116 -11.01 -6.35 -7.99
N GLY A 117 -12.32 -6.20 -7.83
CA GLY A 117 -13.32 -6.28 -8.89
C GLY A 117 -13.31 -5.08 -9.84
N ALA A 118 -14.12 -5.16 -10.88
CA ALA A 118 -14.23 -4.15 -11.92
C ALA A 118 -14.69 -2.80 -11.35
N ASN A 119 -14.18 -1.69 -11.91
CA ASN A 119 -14.55 -0.31 -11.58
C ASN A 119 -14.27 0.10 -10.11
N VAL A 120 -13.52 -0.68 -9.34
CA VAL A 120 -13.10 -0.28 -7.99
C VAL A 120 -12.23 0.96 -8.07
N GLN A 121 -12.49 1.91 -7.19
CA GLN A 121 -11.68 3.12 -7.02
C GLN A 121 -11.11 3.13 -5.60
N ALA A 122 -9.80 3.28 -5.47
CA ALA A 122 -9.12 3.37 -4.19
C ALA A 122 -8.29 4.65 -4.08
N GLY A 123 -8.52 5.41 -3.01
CA GLY A 123 -7.78 6.63 -2.68
C GLY A 123 -6.33 6.35 -2.29
N VAL A 124 -5.63 7.40 -1.90
CA VAL A 124 -4.20 7.37 -1.57
C VAL A 124 -3.91 6.39 -0.42
N GLY A 125 -2.90 5.54 -0.59
CA GLY A 125 -2.36 4.74 0.49
C GLY A 125 -3.29 3.64 1.02
N CYS A 126 -4.25 3.18 0.23
CA CYS A 126 -5.08 2.03 0.60
C CYS A 126 -4.25 0.75 0.71
N ILE A 127 -4.60 -0.10 1.65
CA ILE A 127 -4.05 -1.45 1.80
C ILE A 127 -5.18 -2.45 1.56
N ILE A 128 -5.04 -3.29 0.55
CA ILE A 128 -5.88 -4.45 0.30
C ILE A 128 -5.03 -5.66 0.63
N ASN A 129 -5.22 -6.19 1.84
CA ASN A 129 -4.33 -7.18 2.44
C ASN A 129 -4.53 -8.59 1.85
N GLY A 130 -3.71 -9.55 2.26
CA GLY A 130 -3.74 -10.91 1.72
C GLY A 130 -5.13 -11.57 1.85
N GLY A 131 -5.64 -12.12 0.75
CA GLY A 131 -6.94 -12.76 0.69
C GLY A 131 -8.16 -11.84 0.88
N ALA A 132 -7.96 -10.52 0.95
CA ALA A 132 -9.07 -9.57 1.03
C ALA A 132 -9.83 -9.50 -0.31
N VAL A 133 -11.14 -9.26 -0.23
CA VAL A 133 -12.02 -9.14 -1.39
C VAL A 133 -12.60 -7.74 -1.44
N VAL A 134 -12.38 -7.01 -2.51
CA VAL A 134 -13.06 -5.75 -2.82
C VAL A 134 -13.84 -5.98 -4.11
N ASP A 135 -15.16 -6.08 -3.98
CA ASP A 135 -16.03 -6.41 -5.10
C ASP A 135 -16.25 -5.20 -6.02
N HIS A 136 -16.85 -5.45 -7.19
CA HIS A 136 -17.00 -4.46 -8.26
C HIS A 136 -17.71 -3.17 -7.79
N ASP A 137 -17.39 -2.04 -8.44
CA ASP A 137 -18.00 -0.72 -8.20
C ASP A 137 -17.81 -0.18 -6.76
N ALA A 138 -16.98 -0.80 -5.93
CA ALA A 138 -16.69 -0.29 -4.60
C ALA A 138 -15.77 0.95 -4.67
N VAL A 139 -16.00 1.89 -3.72
CA VAL A 139 -15.18 3.11 -3.58
C VAL A 139 -14.54 3.12 -2.20
N LEU A 140 -13.21 3.13 -2.18
CA LEU A 140 -12.40 3.21 -0.97
C LEU A 140 -11.82 4.63 -0.86
N GLY A 141 -12.11 5.34 0.21
CA GLY A 141 -11.49 6.63 0.53
C GLY A 141 -9.98 6.50 0.77
N ASN A 142 -9.31 7.61 1.09
CA ASN A 142 -7.88 7.61 1.37
C ASN A 142 -7.57 6.78 2.62
N GLY A 143 -6.46 6.05 2.58
CA GLY A 143 -5.96 5.30 3.72
C GLY A 143 -6.86 4.14 4.17
N VAL A 144 -7.82 3.72 3.38
CA VAL A 144 -8.64 2.54 3.73
C VAL A 144 -7.74 1.31 3.85
N HIS A 145 -7.95 0.54 4.89
CA HIS A 145 -7.24 -0.72 5.11
C HIS A 145 -8.24 -1.87 5.19
N VAL A 146 -8.29 -2.68 4.16
CA VAL A 146 -9.01 -3.96 4.17
C VAL A 146 -8.04 -5.01 4.70
N ALA A 147 -8.23 -5.44 5.96
CA ALA A 147 -7.35 -6.39 6.64
C ALA A 147 -7.46 -7.80 6.02
N PRO A 148 -6.58 -8.75 6.37
CA PRO A 148 -6.57 -10.09 5.77
C PRO A 148 -7.95 -10.76 5.79
N GLY A 149 -8.40 -11.22 4.62
CA GLY A 149 -9.71 -11.87 4.46
C GLY A 149 -10.93 -10.96 4.69
N GLY A 150 -10.75 -9.65 4.85
CA GLY A 150 -11.85 -8.69 4.89
C GLY A 150 -12.56 -8.60 3.54
N ILE A 151 -13.88 -8.38 3.55
CA ILE A 151 -14.70 -8.33 2.35
C ILE A 151 -15.45 -7.00 2.27
N VAL A 152 -15.27 -6.31 1.15
CA VAL A 152 -16.04 -5.11 0.77
C VAL A 152 -16.96 -5.51 -0.38
N LYS A 153 -18.27 -5.50 -0.15
CA LYS A 153 -19.24 -5.91 -1.15
C LYS A 153 -19.41 -4.88 -2.26
N ALA A 154 -19.96 -5.34 -3.38
CA ALA A 154 -20.21 -4.55 -4.58
C ALA A 154 -20.91 -3.22 -4.29
N GLY A 155 -20.39 -2.13 -4.86
CA GLY A 155 -20.94 -0.78 -4.72
C GLY A 155 -20.83 -0.17 -3.30
N ALA A 156 -20.12 -0.80 -2.37
CA ALA A 156 -19.90 -0.20 -1.05
C ALA A 156 -18.98 1.01 -1.14
N VAL A 157 -19.29 2.04 -0.35
CA VAL A 157 -18.47 3.27 -0.24
C VAL A 157 -17.92 3.37 1.17
N LEU A 158 -16.60 3.31 1.29
CA LEU A 158 -15.90 3.41 2.56
C LEU A 158 -15.28 4.80 2.70
N PRO A 159 -15.58 5.54 3.78
CA PRO A 159 -14.94 6.81 4.09
C PRO A 159 -13.43 6.70 4.25
N ASP A 160 -12.74 7.84 4.18
CA ASP A 160 -11.30 7.95 4.44
C ASP A 160 -10.93 7.27 5.77
N PHE A 161 -9.78 6.63 5.80
CA PHE A 161 -9.15 5.98 6.96
C PHE A 161 -9.94 4.84 7.59
N THR A 162 -11.00 4.37 6.93
CA THR A 162 -11.77 3.20 7.39
C THR A 162 -10.85 1.97 7.46
N LYS A 163 -11.00 1.19 8.53
CA LYS A 163 -10.41 -0.14 8.63
C LYS A 163 -11.50 -1.18 8.60
N VAL A 164 -11.41 -2.12 7.67
CA VAL A 164 -12.20 -3.34 7.63
C VAL A 164 -11.38 -4.41 8.34
N GLU A 165 -11.90 -4.98 9.43
CA GLU A 165 -11.18 -5.95 10.22
C GLU A 165 -11.06 -7.30 9.49
N SER A 166 -10.12 -8.15 9.96
CA SER A 166 -9.94 -9.49 9.37
C SER A 166 -11.23 -10.30 9.42
N GLY A 167 -11.64 -10.82 8.26
CA GLY A 167 -12.89 -11.58 8.10
C GLY A 167 -14.17 -10.76 8.19
N GLN A 168 -14.10 -9.46 8.41
CA GLN A 168 -15.28 -8.59 8.42
C GLN A 168 -15.86 -8.45 7.01
N VAL A 169 -17.20 -8.43 6.92
CA VAL A 169 -17.93 -8.14 5.69
C VAL A 169 -18.58 -6.76 5.79
N VAL A 170 -18.21 -5.86 4.89
CA VAL A 170 -18.86 -4.55 4.73
C VAL A 170 -19.88 -4.65 3.60
N VAL A 171 -21.13 -4.33 3.91
CA VAL A 171 -22.23 -4.38 2.95
C VAL A 171 -22.44 -3.04 2.27
N SER A 172 -22.93 -3.06 1.04
CA SER A 172 -23.40 -1.88 0.33
C SER A 172 -24.72 -1.38 0.93
N PRO A 173 -25.01 -0.06 0.86
CA PRO A 173 -26.31 0.49 1.22
C PRO A 173 -27.48 -0.13 0.45
N TRP A 174 -27.21 -0.74 -0.71
CA TRP A 174 -28.21 -1.39 -1.57
C TRP A 174 -28.60 -2.81 -1.13
N GLN A 175 -27.90 -3.37 -0.14
CA GLN A 175 -28.16 -4.71 0.40
C GLN A 175 -28.78 -4.59 1.80
N LYS A 176 -30.04 -4.14 1.83
CA LYS A 176 -30.88 -4.24 3.02
C LYS A 176 -31.51 -5.63 3.11
#